data_bf730c9b1f899a3179eeb5a5b2f6ee06
#
_entry.id   bf730c9b1f899a3179eeb5a5b2f6ee06
#
_cell.length_a   1.000
_cell.length_b   1.000
_cell.length_c   1.000
_cell.angle_alpha   90.00
_cell.angle_beta   90.00
_cell.angle_gamma   90.00
#
_symmetry.space_group_name_H-M   'P 1'
#
loop_
_entity.id
_entity.type
_entity.pdbx_description
1 polymer ?
#
loop_
_entity_poly.entity_id
_entity_poly.type
_entity_poly.pdbx_seq_one_letter_code
_entity_poly.pdbx_strand_id
1 'polypeptide(L)'
;DFFRYLNYKIEWKDSLIGIKGPKGCGKTTMLLQHIKETFLGNDLDKVLYISLDNLYFASHDILDVVEAHYNNGGTHIFIDEIHYYEKWQTLLKNISDDFPGLNIVYTGSSMLQIQAGEGDLSRRQAMYEMRGLSFREFLQFEQGIKQDAVELEDLLHNHIGIAMNICSQTAILPLFKRYLKYGYYPFYKDVHNGIDIRLQAVVNQIIENDYAKIDDVNISTIRKTKKMLMVLSERVPQQPNMSSLYRELETDRNQGLKMLYALQRGGLLLLLGDNVKSSDNLSRPDKIYVNNPTLMYALSPYAEIGTVRETFFFNQLSEAHECRYPKA
;
A
#
# COMPACT_ATOMS: atom_id res chain seq x y z
N ASP A 1 -18.62 -14.04 -0.89
CA ASP A 1 -17.21 -13.75 -0.70
C ASP A 1 -16.97 -12.23 -0.76
N PHE A 2 -15.94 -11.75 -0.07
CA PHE A 2 -15.55 -10.34 -0.07
C PHE A 2 -14.44 -10.13 -1.10
N PHE A 3 -14.64 -9.18 -2.01
CA PHE A 3 -13.63 -8.73 -2.97
C PHE A 3 -13.27 -7.28 -2.72
N ARG A 4 -11.99 -6.96 -2.91
CA ARG A 4 -11.49 -5.58 -2.84
C ARG A 4 -12.03 -4.77 -4.02
N TYR A 5 -12.35 -3.50 -3.79
CA TYR A 5 -12.85 -2.61 -4.86
C TYR A 5 -11.85 -2.48 -6.01
N LEU A 6 -10.56 -2.58 -5.72
CA LEU A 6 -9.52 -2.57 -6.74
C LEU A 6 -9.69 -3.70 -7.75
N ASN A 7 -10.15 -4.88 -7.32
CA ASN A 7 -10.37 -6.02 -8.21
C ASN A 7 -11.31 -5.71 -9.39
N TYR A 8 -12.26 -4.80 -9.19
CA TYR A 8 -13.20 -4.36 -10.22
C TYR A 8 -12.69 -3.18 -11.06
N LYS A 9 -11.58 -2.55 -10.67
CA LYS A 9 -10.97 -1.42 -11.38
C LYS A 9 -9.81 -1.84 -12.28
N ILE A 10 -9.23 -3.01 -12.02
CA ILE A 10 -8.12 -3.53 -12.81
C ILE A 10 -8.63 -4.01 -14.17
N GLU A 11 -8.01 -3.53 -15.25
CA GLU A 11 -8.21 -4.09 -16.59
C GLU A 11 -7.35 -5.35 -16.73
N TRP A 12 -7.89 -6.47 -16.30
CA TRP A 12 -7.19 -7.77 -16.24
C TRP A 12 -6.74 -8.32 -17.60
N LYS A 13 -7.17 -7.70 -18.70
CA LYS A 13 -6.77 -8.08 -20.06
C LYS A 13 -5.47 -7.43 -20.51
N ASP A 14 -4.95 -6.47 -19.77
CA ASP A 14 -3.65 -5.87 -20.07
C ASP A 14 -2.54 -6.91 -19.97
N SER A 15 -1.59 -6.85 -20.89
CA SER A 15 -0.50 -7.84 -20.99
C SER A 15 0.50 -7.78 -19.83
N LEU A 16 0.64 -6.62 -19.18
CA LEU A 16 1.52 -6.44 -18.05
C LEU A 16 0.87 -5.54 -16.99
N ILE A 17 0.54 -6.13 -15.85
CA ILE A 17 -0.14 -5.46 -14.74
C ILE A 17 0.74 -5.49 -13.50
N GLY A 18 1.01 -4.31 -12.94
CA GLY A 18 1.67 -4.16 -11.65
C GLY A 18 0.69 -3.74 -10.55
N ILE A 19 0.75 -4.38 -9.40
CA ILE A 19 -0.07 -4.05 -8.22
C ILE A 19 0.85 -3.75 -7.05
N LYS A 20 1.01 -2.48 -6.74
CA LYS A 20 1.80 -2.03 -5.59
C LYS A 20 0.91 -1.69 -4.39
N GLY A 21 1.46 -1.76 -3.21
CA GLY A 21 0.74 -1.36 -2.00
C GLY A 21 1.44 -1.81 -0.71
N PRO A 22 1.04 -1.27 0.45
CA PRO A 22 1.68 -1.58 1.72
C PRO A 22 1.59 -3.07 2.05
N LYS A 23 2.54 -3.54 2.81
CA LYS A 23 2.55 -4.92 3.31
C LYS A 23 1.33 -5.17 4.18
N GLY A 24 0.66 -6.31 3.95
CA GLY A 24 -0.54 -6.70 4.70
C GLY A 24 -1.86 -6.10 4.20
N CYS A 25 -1.90 -5.34 3.10
CA CYS A 25 -3.15 -4.83 2.52
C CYS A 25 -3.98 -5.89 1.76
N GLY A 26 -3.45 -7.10 1.54
CA GLY A 26 -4.18 -8.22 0.93
C GLY A 26 -3.92 -8.44 -0.55
N LYS A 27 -2.78 -8.00 -1.11
CA LYS A 27 -2.42 -8.19 -2.53
C LYS A 27 -2.44 -9.65 -2.95
N THR A 28 -1.70 -10.49 -2.26
CA THR A 28 -1.65 -11.95 -2.48
C THR A 28 -3.05 -12.57 -2.48
N THR A 29 -3.88 -12.21 -1.49
CA THR A 29 -5.26 -12.70 -1.40
C THR A 29 -6.09 -12.29 -2.60
N MET A 30 -5.96 -11.04 -3.07
CA MET A 30 -6.68 -10.55 -4.24
C MET A 30 -6.25 -11.28 -5.52
N LEU A 31 -4.94 -11.54 -5.71
CA LEU A 31 -4.46 -12.34 -6.85
C LEU A 31 -5.04 -13.74 -6.84
N LEU A 32 -4.95 -14.45 -5.69
CA LEU A 32 -5.47 -15.81 -5.57
C LEU A 32 -7.00 -15.87 -5.74
N GLN A 33 -7.73 -14.86 -5.26
CA GLN A 33 -9.17 -14.74 -5.53
C GLN A 33 -9.45 -14.57 -7.02
N HIS A 34 -8.70 -13.68 -7.69
CA HIS A 34 -8.85 -13.47 -9.13
C HIS A 34 -8.57 -14.75 -9.92
N ILE A 35 -7.48 -15.45 -9.62
CA ILE A 35 -7.15 -16.74 -10.26
C ILE A 35 -8.29 -17.74 -10.06
N LYS A 36 -8.77 -17.87 -8.83
CA LYS A 36 -9.86 -18.80 -8.50
C LYS A 36 -11.14 -18.50 -9.28
N GLU A 37 -11.55 -17.23 -9.31
CA GLU A 37 -12.82 -16.85 -9.97
C GLU A 37 -12.75 -16.92 -11.48
N THR A 38 -11.58 -16.65 -12.07
CA THR A 38 -11.43 -16.56 -13.52
C THR A 38 -11.10 -17.91 -14.18
N PHE A 39 -10.25 -18.72 -13.54
CA PHE A 39 -9.66 -19.90 -14.17
C PHE A 39 -10.08 -21.23 -13.54
N LEU A 40 -10.74 -21.24 -12.37
CA LEU A 40 -11.16 -22.48 -11.74
C LEU A 40 -12.20 -23.20 -12.59
N GLY A 41 -11.87 -24.42 -13.00
CA GLY A 41 -12.78 -25.33 -13.72
C GLY A 41 -12.38 -25.65 -15.16
N ASN A 42 -11.78 -24.73 -15.93
CA ASN A 42 -11.49 -24.97 -17.34
C ASN A 42 -10.06 -24.68 -17.78
N ASP A 43 -9.36 -23.72 -17.15
CA ASP A 43 -8.08 -23.18 -17.64
C ASP A 43 -7.03 -23.00 -16.53
N LEU A 44 -7.18 -23.67 -15.40
CA LEU A 44 -6.24 -23.54 -14.29
C LEU A 44 -4.82 -24.05 -14.64
N ASP A 45 -4.71 -25.00 -15.55
CA ASP A 45 -3.47 -25.51 -16.12
C ASP A 45 -2.73 -24.47 -16.98
N LYS A 46 -3.42 -23.43 -17.45
CA LYS A 46 -2.85 -22.31 -18.21
C LYS A 46 -2.33 -21.16 -17.32
N VAL A 47 -2.42 -21.32 -16.01
CA VAL A 47 -2.05 -20.27 -15.04
C VAL A 47 -0.89 -20.75 -14.17
N LEU A 48 0.13 -19.92 -14.06
CA LEU A 48 1.24 -20.11 -13.14
C LEU A 48 1.20 -19.03 -12.06
N TYR A 49 1.16 -19.43 -10.79
CA TYR A 49 1.39 -18.52 -9.65
C TYR A 49 2.74 -18.86 -9.00
N ILE A 50 3.59 -17.85 -8.87
CA ILE A 50 4.88 -17.95 -8.17
C ILE A 50 5.02 -16.81 -7.15
N SER A 51 5.67 -17.10 -6.01
CA SER A 51 6.04 -16.09 -5.03
C SER A 51 7.55 -16.06 -4.87
N LEU A 52 8.16 -14.90 -5.11
CA LEU A 52 9.62 -14.78 -5.17
C LEU A 52 10.31 -14.70 -3.79
N ASP A 53 9.53 -14.71 -2.72
CA ASP A 53 10.04 -14.95 -1.35
C ASP A 53 10.25 -16.44 -1.05
N ASN A 54 9.84 -17.35 -1.96
CA ASN A 54 10.03 -18.79 -1.80
C ASN A 54 11.50 -19.16 -2.02
N LEU A 55 12.04 -19.96 -1.10
CA LEU A 55 13.42 -20.46 -1.14
C LEU A 55 13.78 -21.23 -2.43
N TYR A 56 12.78 -21.76 -3.14
CA TYR A 56 12.98 -22.41 -4.44
C TYR A 56 13.74 -21.50 -5.42
N PHE A 57 13.38 -20.20 -5.48
CA PHE A 57 13.98 -19.23 -6.37
C PHE A 57 15.35 -18.70 -5.91
N ALA A 58 15.84 -19.12 -4.76
CA ALA A 58 17.24 -18.86 -4.37
C ALA A 58 18.26 -19.69 -5.19
N SER A 59 17.83 -20.79 -5.80
CA SER A 59 18.68 -21.73 -6.55
C SER A 59 18.16 -22.10 -7.94
N HIS A 60 16.98 -21.63 -8.33
CA HIS A 60 16.38 -21.90 -9.64
C HIS A 60 16.13 -20.62 -10.41
N ASP A 61 16.38 -20.64 -11.72
CA ASP A 61 16.12 -19.50 -12.58
C ASP A 61 14.62 -19.36 -12.81
N ILE A 62 14.12 -18.14 -12.67
CA ILE A 62 12.72 -17.81 -12.87
C ILE A 62 12.35 -17.96 -14.36
N LEU A 63 13.28 -17.60 -15.27
CA LEU A 63 13.04 -17.71 -16.72
C LEU A 63 12.86 -19.15 -17.15
N ASP A 64 13.58 -20.11 -16.59
CA ASP A 64 13.40 -21.55 -16.89
C ASP A 64 11.99 -22.01 -16.54
N VAL A 65 11.45 -21.54 -15.40
CA VAL A 65 10.10 -21.87 -14.95
C VAL A 65 9.04 -21.24 -15.85
N VAL A 66 9.25 -19.97 -16.25
CA VAL A 66 8.36 -19.26 -17.18
C VAL A 66 8.35 -19.92 -18.55
N GLU A 67 9.54 -20.25 -19.09
CA GLU A 67 9.68 -20.93 -20.37
C GLU A 67 8.99 -22.29 -20.38
N ALA A 68 9.20 -23.09 -19.33
CA ALA A 68 8.52 -24.37 -19.20
C ALA A 68 7.00 -24.22 -19.18
N HIS A 69 6.46 -23.22 -18.46
CA HIS A 69 5.03 -22.91 -18.43
C HIS A 69 4.51 -22.52 -19.80
N TYR A 70 5.18 -21.58 -20.47
CA TYR A 70 4.80 -21.11 -21.80
C TYR A 70 4.80 -22.22 -22.85
N ASN A 71 5.85 -23.06 -22.87
CA ASN A 71 5.98 -24.19 -23.79
C ASN A 71 4.92 -25.27 -23.58
N ASN A 72 4.35 -25.36 -22.37
CA ASN A 72 3.22 -26.23 -22.05
C ASN A 72 1.82 -25.59 -22.30
N GLY A 73 1.77 -24.46 -22.99
CA GLY A 73 0.52 -23.77 -23.33
C GLY A 73 -0.01 -22.83 -22.25
N GLY A 74 0.85 -22.42 -21.30
CA GLY A 74 0.53 -21.40 -20.30
C GLY A 74 0.24 -20.05 -20.94
N THR A 75 -0.74 -19.34 -20.41
CA THR A 75 -1.19 -18.04 -20.92
C THR A 75 -1.12 -16.91 -19.92
N HIS A 76 -1.05 -17.24 -18.64
CA HIS A 76 -1.01 -16.24 -17.55
C HIS A 76 0.04 -16.61 -16.51
N ILE A 77 0.77 -15.60 -16.06
CA ILE A 77 1.69 -15.73 -14.93
C ILE A 77 1.41 -14.66 -13.87
N PHE A 78 1.31 -15.10 -12.63
CA PHE A 78 1.13 -14.25 -11.46
C PHE A 78 2.39 -14.33 -10.60
N ILE A 79 3.12 -13.22 -10.50
CA ILE A 79 4.40 -13.13 -9.76
C ILE A 79 4.18 -12.30 -8.50
N ASP A 80 4.14 -12.95 -7.35
CA ASP A 80 3.98 -12.27 -6.08
C ASP A 80 5.33 -11.87 -5.49
N GLU A 81 5.38 -10.74 -4.79
CA GLU A 81 6.56 -10.20 -4.11
C GLU A 81 7.77 -10.01 -5.05
N ILE A 82 7.56 -9.44 -6.25
CA ILE A 82 8.58 -9.27 -7.31
C ILE A 82 9.87 -8.62 -6.82
N HIS A 83 9.79 -7.78 -5.79
CA HIS A 83 10.91 -7.02 -5.23
C HIS A 83 11.97 -7.89 -4.52
N TYR A 84 11.69 -9.17 -4.29
CA TYR A 84 12.72 -10.09 -3.81
C TYR A 84 13.75 -10.44 -4.90
N TYR A 85 13.42 -10.19 -6.17
CA TYR A 85 14.37 -10.34 -7.27
C TYR A 85 15.03 -9.00 -7.61
N GLU A 86 16.33 -8.90 -7.43
CA GLU A 86 17.06 -7.62 -7.54
C GLU A 86 16.91 -6.96 -8.92
N LYS A 87 16.93 -7.74 -10.01
CA LYS A 87 16.79 -7.27 -11.40
C LYS A 87 15.39 -7.46 -11.97
N TRP A 88 14.37 -7.30 -11.16
CA TRP A 88 12.98 -7.58 -11.52
C TRP A 88 12.48 -6.80 -12.76
N GLN A 89 12.93 -5.56 -12.99
CA GLN A 89 12.55 -4.80 -14.20
C GLN A 89 13.07 -5.48 -15.47
N THR A 90 14.34 -5.93 -15.45
CA THR A 90 14.94 -6.66 -16.56
C THR A 90 14.25 -8.01 -16.77
N LEU A 91 13.90 -8.70 -15.68
CA LEU A 91 13.13 -9.94 -15.72
C LEU A 91 11.80 -9.76 -16.41
N LEU A 92 10.99 -8.79 -15.97
CA LEU A 92 9.67 -8.52 -16.56
C LEU A 92 9.78 -8.12 -18.03
N LYS A 93 10.80 -7.32 -18.38
CA LYS A 93 11.08 -6.95 -19.76
C LYS A 93 11.37 -8.19 -20.61
N ASN A 94 12.29 -9.05 -20.16
CA ASN A 94 12.66 -10.27 -20.88
C ASN A 94 11.45 -11.19 -21.05
N ILE A 95 10.66 -11.41 -19.99
CA ILE A 95 9.43 -12.23 -20.08
C ILE A 95 8.46 -11.63 -21.12
N SER A 96 8.25 -10.32 -21.13
CA SER A 96 7.36 -9.67 -22.09
C SER A 96 7.88 -9.75 -23.54
N ASP A 97 9.19 -9.67 -23.74
CA ASP A 97 9.80 -9.66 -25.07
C ASP A 97 9.96 -11.09 -25.64
N ASP A 98 10.30 -12.07 -24.79
CA ASP A 98 10.63 -13.45 -25.19
C ASP A 98 9.40 -14.38 -25.27
N PHE A 99 8.31 -14.07 -24.53
CA PHE A 99 7.10 -14.89 -24.44
C PHE A 99 5.84 -14.11 -24.89
N PRO A 100 5.68 -13.83 -26.22
CA PRO A 100 4.57 -13.04 -26.71
C PRO A 100 3.21 -13.73 -26.44
N GLY A 101 2.24 -12.94 -25.96
CA GLY A 101 0.91 -13.44 -25.59
C GLY A 101 0.80 -14.00 -24.17
N LEU A 102 1.88 -14.01 -23.38
CA LEU A 102 1.81 -14.31 -21.96
C LEU A 102 1.36 -13.07 -21.19
N ASN A 103 0.26 -13.17 -20.47
CA ASN A 103 -0.23 -12.10 -19.58
C ASN A 103 0.48 -12.20 -18.25
N ILE A 104 1.07 -11.08 -17.82
CA ILE A 104 1.89 -11.00 -16.62
C ILE A 104 1.21 -10.09 -15.59
N VAL A 105 0.95 -10.62 -14.42
CA VAL A 105 0.48 -9.84 -13.27
C VAL A 105 1.51 -9.99 -12.15
N TYR A 106 1.99 -8.88 -11.62
CA TYR A 106 2.95 -8.93 -10.53
C TYR A 106 2.56 -8.05 -9.36
N THR A 107 3.02 -8.42 -8.15
CA THR A 107 2.86 -7.58 -6.96
C THR A 107 4.20 -7.25 -6.32
N GLY A 108 4.17 -6.21 -5.49
CA GLY A 108 5.25 -5.93 -4.57
C GLY A 108 4.71 -5.37 -3.26
N SER A 109 5.24 -5.87 -2.14
CA SER A 109 4.90 -5.38 -0.81
C SER A 109 5.71 -4.14 -0.43
N SER A 110 6.89 -3.96 -1.00
CA SER A 110 7.74 -2.79 -0.78
C SER A 110 7.50 -1.73 -1.84
N MET A 111 6.76 -0.70 -1.48
CA MET A 111 6.52 0.46 -2.35
C MET A 111 7.82 1.16 -2.76
N LEU A 112 8.86 1.08 -1.93
CA LEU A 112 10.16 1.67 -2.21
C LEU A 112 10.79 1.07 -3.47
N GLN A 113 10.81 -0.24 -3.57
CA GLN A 113 11.46 -0.94 -4.68
C GLN A 113 10.69 -0.82 -6.00
N ILE A 114 9.37 -0.92 -5.95
CA ILE A 114 8.55 -0.80 -7.17
C ILE A 114 8.64 0.61 -7.76
N GLN A 115 8.58 1.65 -6.92
CA GLN A 115 8.72 3.03 -7.39
C GLN A 115 10.09 3.32 -8.02
N ALA A 116 11.16 2.75 -7.49
CA ALA A 116 12.50 2.90 -8.06
C ALA A 116 12.60 2.31 -9.47
N GLY A 117 11.79 1.31 -9.81
CA GLY A 117 11.82 0.63 -11.11
C GLY A 117 10.78 1.08 -12.14
N GLU A 118 9.82 1.92 -11.76
CA GLU A 118 8.72 2.32 -12.67
C GLU A 118 9.19 3.00 -13.97
N GLY A 119 10.36 3.67 -13.96
CA GLY A 119 10.87 4.40 -15.12
C GLY A 119 11.06 3.56 -16.37
N ASP A 120 11.55 2.33 -16.25
CA ASP A 120 11.83 1.44 -17.40
C ASP A 120 10.58 0.74 -17.94
N LEU A 121 9.60 0.48 -17.10
CA LEU A 121 8.37 -0.26 -17.44
C LEU A 121 7.17 0.64 -17.71
N SER A 122 7.28 1.95 -17.47
CA SER A 122 6.16 2.91 -17.45
C SER A 122 5.33 2.98 -18.73
N ARG A 123 5.88 2.55 -19.88
CA ARG A 123 5.18 2.53 -21.16
C ARG A 123 4.52 1.19 -21.49
N ARG A 124 4.84 0.15 -20.72
CA ARG A 124 4.43 -1.24 -21.02
C ARG A 124 3.44 -1.81 -20.04
N GLN A 125 3.31 -1.18 -18.87
CA GLN A 125 2.53 -1.71 -17.76
C GLN A 125 1.37 -0.81 -17.36
N ALA A 126 0.28 -1.42 -16.92
CA ALA A 126 -0.75 -0.78 -16.14
C ALA A 126 -0.41 -0.92 -14.65
N MET A 127 -0.16 0.20 -13.96
CA MET A 127 0.20 0.19 -12.54
C MET A 127 -0.97 0.60 -11.67
N TYR A 128 -1.32 -0.27 -10.74
CA TYR A 128 -2.39 -0.06 -9.76
C TYR A 128 -1.83 0.03 -8.34
N GLU A 129 -2.42 0.89 -7.53
CA GLU A 129 -2.09 0.99 -6.11
C GLU A 129 -3.19 0.39 -5.25
N MET A 130 -2.84 -0.62 -4.44
CA MET A 130 -3.73 -1.24 -3.48
C MET A 130 -3.44 -0.70 -2.08
N ARG A 131 -4.38 0.07 -1.54
CA ARG A 131 -4.32 0.57 -0.16
C ARG A 131 -4.92 -0.43 0.82
N GLY A 132 -4.89 -0.13 2.11
CA GLY A 132 -5.67 -0.88 3.10
C GLY A 132 -7.18 -0.79 2.85
N LEU A 133 -7.99 -1.42 3.69
CA LEU A 133 -9.45 -1.35 3.55
C LEU A 133 -9.94 0.09 3.72
N SER A 134 -10.78 0.55 2.81
CA SER A 134 -11.64 1.69 3.07
C SER A 134 -12.68 1.35 4.15
N PHE A 135 -13.32 2.36 4.75
CA PHE A 135 -14.37 2.07 5.74
C PHE A 135 -15.56 1.31 5.11
N ARG A 136 -15.88 1.57 3.84
CA ARG A 136 -16.92 0.81 3.12
C ARG A 136 -16.52 -0.64 2.91
N GLU A 137 -15.28 -0.91 2.50
CA GLU A 137 -14.75 -2.27 2.39
C GLU A 137 -14.73 -2.99 3.74
N PHE A 138 -14.39 -2.28 4.82
CA PHE A 138 -14.42 -2.83 6.16
C PHE A 138 -15.83 -3.24 6.58
N LEU A 139 -16.87 -2.42 6.31
CA LEU A 139 -18.26 -2.76 6.60
C LEU A 139 -18.70 -4.01 5.84
N GLN A 140 -18.34 -4.12 4.57
CA GLN A 140 -18.62 -5.30 3.77
C GLN A 140 -17.86 -6.52 4.28
N PHE A 141 -16.57 -6.38 4.58
CA PHE A 141 -15.71 -7.45 5.08
C PHE A 141 -16.12 -7.93 6.48
N GLU A 142 -16.56 -7.02 7.34
CA GLU A 142 -16.91 -7.32 8.73
C GLU A 142 -18.32 -7.88 8.88
N GLN A 143 -19.29 -7.33 8.18
CA GLN A 143 -20.72 -7.62 8.36
C GLN A 143 -21.48 -7.92 7.05
N GLY A 144 -20.82 -7.94 5.90
CA GLY A 144 -21.48 -8.14 4.61
C GLY A 144 -22.30 -6.95 4.11
N ILE A 145 -22.21 -5.79 4.76
CA ILE A 145 -22.95 -4.58 4.39
C ILE A 145 -22.26 -3.93 3.20
N LYS A 146 -22.91 -3.96 2.03
CA LYS A 146 -22.47 -3.26 0.83
C LYS A 146 -23.01 -1.84 0.81
N GLN A 147 -22.13 -0.88 0.60
CA GLN A 147 -22.48 0.53 0.40
C GLN A 147 -21.81 1.01 -0.88
N ASP A 148 -22.60 1.54 -1.79
CA ASP A 148 -22.07 2.16 -3.00
C ASP A 148 -21.38 3.49 -2.69
N ALA A 149 -20.54 3.96 -3.61
CA ALA A 149 -20.00 5.30 -3.52
C ALA A 149 -21.13 6.30 -3.69
N VAL A 150 -21.10 7.35 -2.90
CA VAL A 150 -22.07 8.45 -2.96
C VAL A 150 -21.37 9.64 -3.60
N GLU A 151 -21.99 10.21 -4.61
CA GLU A 151 -21.48 11.43 -5.25
C GLU A 151 -21.58 12.62 -4.29
N LEU A 152 -20.69 13.60 -4.47
CA LEU A 152 -20.64 14.78 -3.59
C LEU A 152 -21.95 15.53 -3.59
N GLU A 153 -22.61 15.67 -4.74
CA GLU A 153 -23.88 16.35 -4.89
C GLU A 153 -24.99 15.69 -4.06
N ASP A 154 -25.08 14.37 -4.13
CA ASP A 154 -26.04 13.59 -3.31
C ASP A 154 -25.74 13.73 -1.81
N LEU A 155 -24.47 13.71 -1.44
CA LEU A 155 -24.05 13.89 -0.05
C LEU A 155 -24.44 15.28 0.47
N LEU A 156 -24.30 16.33 -0.32
CA LEU A 156 -24.65 17.69 0.06
C LEU A 156 -26.18 17.88 0.23
N HIS A 157 -26.99 17.23 -0.61
CA HIS A 157 -28.45 17.44 -0.62
C HIS A 157 -29.23 16.39 0.17
N ASN A 158 -28.72 15.16 0.33
CA ASN A 158 -29.45 14.04 0.94
C ASN A 158 -28.67 13.28 2.02
N HIS A 159 -27.67 13.90 2.66
CA HIS A 159 -26.83 13.24 3.67
C HIS A 159 -27.63 12.63 4.83
N ILE A 160 -28.75 13.23 5.24
CA ILE A 160 -29.61 12.70 6.32
C ILE A 160 -30.24 11.38 5.88
N GLY A 161 -30.85 11.31 4.69
CA GLY A 161 -31.43 10.09 4.16
C GLY A 161 -30.42 8.95 4.01
N ILE A 162 -29.24 9.28 3.49
CA ILE A 162 -28.11 8.34 3.36
C ILE A 162 -27.67 7.83 4.74
N ALA A 163 -27.47 8.74 5.70
CA ALA A 163 -27.08 8.36 7.06
C ALA A 163 -28.12 7.48 7.76
N MET A 164 -29.42 7.82 7.64
CA MET A 164 -30.51 7.02 8.21
C MET A 164 -30.55 5.62 7.61
N ASN A 165 -30.37 5.49 6.30
CA ASN A 165 -30.31 4.18 5.63
C ASN A 165 -29.17 3.32 6.19
N ILE A 166 -27.98 3.87 6.33
CA ILE A 166 -26.82 3.15 6.89
C ILE A 166 -27.07 2.78 8.36
N CYS A 167 -27.56 3.72 9.17
CA CYS A 167 -27.82 3.52 10.59
C CYS A 167 -28.96 2.50 10.87
N SER A 168 -29.90 2.32 9.92
CA SER A 168 -30.93 1.29 10.05
C SER A 168 -30.38 -0.13 9.87
N GLN A 169 -29.26 -0.30 9.21
CA GLN A 169 -28.64 -1.60 8.95
C GLN A 169 -27.69 -2.03 10.08
N THR A 170 -27.05 -1.08 10.75
CA THR A 170 -26.02 -1.38 11.76
C THR A 170 -25.73 -0.23 12.71
N ALA A 171 -25.16 -0.57 13.87
CA ALA A 171 -24.59 0.40 14.80
C ALA A 171 -23.26 0.95 14.26
N ILE A 172 -23.32 1.96 13.37
CA ILE A 172 -22.19 2.46 12.60
C ILE A 172 -21.05 3.03 13.46
N LEU A 173 -21.34 3.74 14.55
CA LEU A 173 -20.32 4.40 15.37
C LEU A 173 -19.37 3.42 16.11
N PRO A 174 -19.83 2.33 16.73
CA PRO A 174 -18.95 1.29 17.24
C PRO A 174 -18.06 0.66 16.15
N LEU A 175 -18.61 0.39 14.97
CA LEU A 175 -17.86 -0.15 13.83
C LEU A 175 -16.82 0.84 13.33
N PHE A 176 -17.15 2.12 13.24
CA PHE A 176 -16.19 3.15 12.87
C PHE A 176 -15.03 3.26 13.88
N LYS A 177 -15.34 3.25 15.18
CA LYS A 177 -14.28 3.22 16.21
C LYS A 177 -13.39 1.99 16.09
N ARG A 178 -13.97 0.82 15.81
CA ARG A 178 -13.23 -0.41 15.58
C ARG A 178 -12.37 -0.35 14.32
N TYR A 179 -12.91 0.21 13.23
CA TYR A 179 -12.17 0.44 12.00
C TYR A 179 -10.95 1.34 12.22
N LEU A 180 -11.13 2.48 12.85
CA LEU A 180 -10.02 3.40 13.14
C LEU A 180 -8.88 2.72 13.89
N LYS A 181 -9.22 1.82 14.82
CA LYS A 181 -8.23 1.15 15.66
C LYS A 181 -7.57 -0.05 15.00
N TYR A 182 -8.30 -0.82 14.18
CA TYR A 182 -7.84 -2.11 13.69
C TYR A 182 -8.11 -2.36 12.21
N GLY A 183 -9.09 -1.68 11.60
CA GLY A 183 -9.75 -2.12 10.38
C GLY A 183 -9.05 -1.81 9.07
N TYR A 184 -7.95 -1.06 9.08
CA TYR A 184 -7.25 -0.71 7.84
C TYR A 184 -6.57 -1.91 7.15
N TYR A 185 -6.04 -2.85 7.93
CA TYR A 185 -5.33 -4.03 7.42
C TYR A 185 -6.21 -5.29 7.53
N PRO A 186 -6.54 -5.98 6.41
CA PRO A 186 -7.45 -7.14 6.42
C PRO A 186 -7.06 -8.24 7.40
N PHE A 187 -5.77 -8.43 7.65
CA PHE A 187 -5.26 -9.45 8.55
C PHE A 187 -5.67 -9.27 10.03
N TYR A 188 -6.34 -8.16 10.39
CA TYR A 188 -6.84 -7.99 11.75
C TYR A 188 -7.79 -9.11 12.19
N LYS A 189 -8.49 -9.75 11.24
CA LYS A 189 -9.38 -10.90 11.54
C LYS A 189 -8.61 -12.15 11.96
N ASP A 190 -7.38 -12.30 11.49
CA ASP A 190 -6.55 -13.47 11.80
C ASP A 190 -5.75 -13.29 13.10
N VAL A 191 -5.88 -12.11 13.73
CA VAL A 191 -5.13 -11.74 14.92
C VAL A 191 -6.10 -11.51 16.06
N HIS A 192 -6.21 -12.46 16.97
CA HIS A 192 -7.07 -12.32 18.15
C HIS A 192 -6.62 -11.19 19.09
N ASN A 193 -5.31 -11.06 19.29
CA ASN A 193 -4.68 -10.00 20.09
C ASN A 193 -3.31 -9.66 19.51
N GLY A 194 -2.85 -8.40 19.65
CA GLY A 194 -1.48 -8.00 19.28
C GLY A 194 -1.33 -7.57 17.81
N ILE A 195 -2.34 -6.97 17.22
CA ILE A 195 -2.23 -6.34 15.90
C ILE A 195 -1.15 -5.24 15.87
N ASP A 196 -0.99 -4.50 16.97
CA ASP A 196 0.06 -3.52 17.19
C ASP A 196 1.46 -4.14 17.10
N ILE A 197 1.69 -5.31 17.70
CA ILE A 197 2.96 -6.05 17.61
C ILE A 197 3.25 -6.43 16.15
N ARG A 198 2.25 -6.94 15.43
CA ARG A 198 2.43 -7.29 14.01
C ARG A 198 2.70 -6.05 13.15
N LEU A 199 2.01 -4.95 13.39
CA LEU A 199 2.26 -3.70 12.67
C LEU A 199 3.64 -3.13 12.98
N GLN A 200 4.10 -3.19 14.22
CA GLN A 200 5.47 -2.80 14.57
C GLN A 200 6.51 -3.67 13.85
N ALA A 201 6.27 -4.98 13.72
CA ALA A 201 7.14 -5.86 12.94
C ALA A 201 7.16 -5.49 11.45
N VAL A 202 6.00 -5.14 10.86
CA VAL A 202 5.91 -4.63 9.48
C VAL A 202 6.68 -3.32 9.31
N VAL A 203 6.52 -2.37 10.24
CA VAL A 203 7.28 -1.09 10.24
C VAL A 203 8.78 -1.34 10.29
N ASN A 204 9.22 -2.23 11.19
CA ASN A 204 10.62 -2.60 11.30
C ASN A 204 11.15 -3.21 10.00
N GLN A 205 10.41 -4.11 9.39
CA GLN A 205 10.81 -4.72 8.12
C GLN A 205 10.94 -3.69 6.99
N ILE A 206 10.03 -2.74 6.88
CA ILE A 206 10.11 -1.66 5.89
C ILE A 206 11.37 -0.81 6.09
N ILE A 207 11.67 -0.43 7.34
CA ILE A 207 12.79 0.48 7.61
C ILE A 207 14.13 -0.26 7.62
N GLU A 208 14.22 -1.45 8.22
CA GLU A 208 15.48 -2.18 8.38
C GLU A 208 15.89 -2.97 7.14
N ASN A 209 14.91 -3.50 6.39
CA ASN A 209 15.20 -4.33 5.23
C ASN A 209 15.01 -3.58 3.92
N ASP A 210 13.81 -3.02 3.70
CA ASP A 210 13.47 -2.45 2.40
C ASP A 210 14.22 -1.14 2.15
N TYR A 211 14.15 -0.21 3.09
CA TYR A 211 14.86 1.07 2.98
C TYR A 211 16.39 0.90 2.97
N ALA A 212 16.90 0.00 3.81
CA ALA A 212 18.35 -0.26 3.89
C ALA A 212 18.93 -0.76 2.55
N LYS A 213 18.19 -1.63 1.84
CA LYS A 213 18.65 -2.20 0.56
C LYS A 213 18.62 -1.21 -0.59
N ILE A 214 17.62 -0.32 -0.63
CA ILE A 214 17.43 0.58 -1.78
C ILE A 214 18.43 1.73 -1.79
N ASP A 215 18.60 2.37 -0.65
CA ASP A 215 19.41 3.60 -0.54
C ASP A 215 20.81 3.33 0.03
N ASP A 216 21.21 2.05 0.19
CA ASP A 216 22.48 1.63 0.81
C ASP A 216 22.78 2.40 2.10
N VAL A 217 21.75 2.52 2.97
CA VAL A 217 21.85 3.34 4.17
C VAL A 217 22.49 2.58 5.34
N ASN A 218 23.33 3.28 6.08
CA ASN A 218 23.99 2.72 7.25
C ASN A 218 23.03 2.58 8.46
N ILE A 219 23.47 1.80 9.44
CA ILE A 219 22.70 1.51 10.69
C ILE A 219 22.32 2.79 11.43
N SER A 220 23.17 3.83 11.42
CA SER A 220 22.86 5.12 12.06
C SER A 220 21.65 5.79 11.40
N THR A 221 21.59 5.80 10.08
CA THR A 221 20.45 6.35 9.31
C THR A 221 19.15 5.56 9.61
N ILE A 222 19.23 4.23 9.66
CA ILE A 222 18.09 3.37 10.02
C ILE A 222 17.54 3.76 11.41
N ARG A 223 18.40 3.89 12.40
CA ARG A 223 18.01 4.30 13.77
C ARG A 223 17.36 5.69 13.78
N LYS A 224 17.93 6.66 13.07
CA LYS A 224 17.40 8.03 12.95
C LYS A 224 16.04 8.02 12.24
N THR A 225 15.86 7.18 11.21
CA THR A 225 14.58 7.03 10.51
C THR A 225 13.49 6.45 11.42
N LYS A 226 13.81 5.45 12.22
CA LYS A 226 12.88 4.93 13.25
C LYS A 226 12.51 5.99 14.27
N LYS A 227 13.51 6.71 14.79
CA LYS A 227 13.30 7.81 15.74
C LYS A 227 12.42 8.90 15.10
N MET A 228 12.66 9.25 13.83
CA MET A 228 11.82 10.19 13.09
C MET A 228 10.36 9.75 13.04
N LEU A 229 10.09 8.50 12.69
CA LEU A 229 8.73 7.97 12.64
C LEU A 229 8.05 8.05 14.02
N MET A 230 8.74 7.68 15.10
CA MET A 230 8.20 7.75 16.47
C MET A 230 7.88 9.19 16.87
N VAL A 231 8.83 10.10 16.71
CA VAL A 231 8.64 11.53 17.02
C VAL A 231 7.46 12.12 16.24
N LEU A 232 7.35 11.78 14.96
CA LEU A 232 6.24 12.21 14.13
C LEU A 232 4.91 11.60 14.58
N SER A 233 4.86 10.30 14.90
CA SER A 233 3.62 9.63 15.31
C SER A 233 2.98 10.22 16.58
N GLU A 234 3.78 10.83 17.43
CA GLU A 234 3.31 11.51 18.66
C GLU A 234 2.80 12.94 18.40
N ARG A 235 3.23 13.57 17.29
CA ARG A 235 3.01 15.00 17.04
C ARG A 235 2.09 15.29 15.86
N VAL A 236 1.85 14.33 14.94
CA VAL A 236 1.04 14.56 13.75
C VAL A 236 -0.46 14.35 14.00
N PRO A 237 -1.33 14.96 13.21
CA PRO A 237 -1.06 15.83 12.06
C PRO A 237 -0.66 17.24 12.47
N GLN A 238 0.46 17.73 11.95
CA GLN A 238 0.91 19.10 12.21
C GLN A 238 1.72 19.67 11.04
N GLN A 239 1.84 20.98 11.04
CA GLN A 239 2.87 21.68 10.26
C GLN A 239 4.22 21.46 10.98
N PRO A 240 5.15 20.70 10.37
CA PRO A 240 6.35 20.34 11.09
C PRO A 240 7.33 21.52 11.17
N ASN A 241 7.88 21.76 12.35
CA ASN A 241 9.11 22.54 12.46
C ASN A 241 10.30 21.63 12.08
N MET A 242 10.58 21.57 10.78
CA MET A 242 11.60 20.67 10.23
C MET A 242 12.99 20.93 10.83
N SER A 243 13.33 22.18 11.09
CA SER A 243 14.64 22.52 11.71
C SER A 243 14.78 21.97 13.12
N SER A 244 13.70 22.00 13.90
CA SER A 244 13.67 21.40 15.22
C SER A 244 13.78 19.88 15.16
N LEU A 245 13.05 19.26 14.22
CA LEU A 245 13.09 17.81 13.99
C LEU A 245 14.50 17.35 13.58
N TYR A 246 15.14 18.04 12.64
CA TYR A 246 16.50 17.69 12.22
C TYR A 246 17.52 17.81 13.35
N ARG A 247 17.39 18.84 14.20
CA ARG A 247 18.25 19.00 15.39
C ARG A 247 18.04 17.87 16.39
N GLU A 248 16.81 17.49 16.67
CA GLU A 248 16.45 16.39 17.56
C GLU A 248 16.98 15.03 17.08
N LEU A 249 17.07 14.86 15.75
CA LEU A 249 17.59 13.66 15.09
C LEU A 249 19.09 13.73 14.82
N GLU A 250 19.75 14.84 15.17
CA GLU A 250 21.17 15.06 14.88
C GLU A 250 21.50 14.80 13.41
N THR A 251 20.71 15.40 12.50
CA THR A 251 20.83 15.21 11.06
C THR A 251 20.77 16.53 10.32
N ASP A 252 21.31 16.58 9.11
CA ASP A 252 21.15 17.72 8.23
C ASP A 252 19.81 17.70 7.48
N ARG A 253 19.51 18.81 6.80
CA ARG A 253 18.26 18.97 6.04
C ARG A 253 18.09 17.92 4.94
N ASN A 254 19.16 17.64 4.19
CA ASN A 254 19.07 16.76 3.02
C ASN A 254 18.83 15.32 3.45
N GLN A 255 19.58 14.85 4.44
CA GLN A 255 19.40 13.52 5.01
C GLN A 255 18.04 13.39 5.68
N GLY A 256 17.58 14.42 6.39
CA GLY A 256 16.26 14.44 7.03
C GLY A 256 15.11 14.36 6.02
N LEU A 257 15.21 15.09 4.89
CA LEU A 257 14.23 14.98 3.81
C LEU A 257 14.26 13.60 3.15
N LYS A 258 15.44 13.03 2.87
CA LYS A 258 15.55 11.66 2.33
C LYS A 258 14.85 10.65 3.23
N MET A 259 15.10 10.68 4.54
CA MET A 259 14.43 9.80 5.51
C MET A 259 12.92 9.99 5.50
N LEU A 260 12.44 11.23 5.45
CA LEU A 260 11.01 11.56 5.44
C LEU A 260 10.31 10.99 4.19
N TYR A 261 10.91 11.22 3.02
CA TYR A 261 10.37 10.69 1.75
C TYR A 261 10.50 9.16 1.66
N ALA A 262 11.51 8.57 2.27
CA ALA A 262 11.61 7.11 2.40
C ALA A 262 10.45 6.53 3.22
N LEU A 263 10.08 7.17 4.35
CA LEU A 263 8.92 6.79 5.15
C LEU A 263 7.60 6.95 4.38
N GLN A 264 7.48 8.00 3.55
CA GLN A 264 6.32 8.17 2.68
C GLN A 264 6.24 7.05 1.63
N ARG A 265 7.32 6.80 0.89
CA ARG A 265 7.39 5.74 -0.11
C ARG A 265 7.10 4.36 0.50
N GLY A 266 7.61 4.11 1.71
CA GLY A 266 7.31 2.90 2.48
C GLY A 266 5.87 2.78 2.96
N GLY A 267 5.01 3.78 2.71
CA GLY A 267 3.61 3.77 3.14
C GLY A 267 3.42 3.95 4.65
N LEU A 268 4.39 4.55 5.34
CA LEU A 268 4.33 4.81 6.78
C LEU A 268 3.84 6.23 7.10
N LEU A 269 4.08 7.17 6.18
CA LEU A 269 3.63 8.57 6.28
C LEU A 269 2.85 8.97 5.04
N LEU A 270 1.97 9.96 5.18
CA LEU A 270 1.38 10.74 4.11
C LEU A 270 1.86 12.19 4.24
N LEU A 271 2.34 12.74 3.14
CA LEU A 271 2.84 14.12 3.07
C LEU A 271 1.88 14.96 2.23
N LEU A 272 1.49 16.11 2.74
CA LEU A 272 0.69 17.10 2.04
C LEU A 272 1.57 18.30 1.67
N GLY A 273 1.60 18.68 0.40
CA GLY A 273 2.35 19.82 -0.12
C GLY A 273 2.36 19.87 -1.64
N ASP A 274 2.61 21.06 -2.22
CA ASP A 274 2.50 21.30 -3.67
C ASP A 274 3.46 20.47 -4.55
N ASN A 275 4.63 20.05 -4.01
CA ASN A 275 5.69 19.38 -4.77
C ASN A 275 6.07 17.99 -4.23
N VAL A 276 5.19 17.38 -3.45
CA VAL A 276 5.47 16.10 -2.78
C VAL A 276 5.56 14.92 -3.77
N LYS A 277 5.07 15.10 -5.00
CA LYS A 277 5.06 14.06 -6.05
C LYS A 277 6.29 14.07 -6.98
N SER A 278 7.17 15.07 -6.86
CA SER A 278 8.37 15.17 -7.71
C SER A 278 9.58 14.55 -7.03
N SER A 279 10.15 13.51 -7.63
CA SER A 279 11.37 12.83 -7.15
C SER A 279 12.61 13.74 -7.18
N ASP A 280 12.60 14.77 -8.01
CA ASP A 280 13.80 15.57 -8.30
C ASP A 280 13.99 16.78 -7.40
N ASN A 281 12.93 17.22 -6.70
CA ASN A 281 13.00 18.34 -5.77
C ASN A 281 12.35 17.94 -4.43
N LEU A 282 13.17 17.43 -3.51
CA LEU A 282 12.75 17.15 -2.13
C LEU A 282 12.38 18.47 -1.42
N SER A 283 11.11 18.84 -1.47
CA SER A 283 10.59 20.03 -0.81
C SER A 283 10.07 19.71 0.59
N ARG A 284 10.03 20.74 1.44
CA ARG A 284 9.42 20.63 2.75
C ARG A 284 7.91 20.40 2.59
N PRO A 285 7.28 19.37 3.19
CA PRO A 285 5.84 19.23 3.18
C PRO A 285 5.17 20.32 4.04
N ASP A 286 3.96 20.71 3.65
CA ASP A 286 3.13 21.65 4.41
C ASP A 286 2.53 20.98 5.64
N LYS A 287 2.18 19.69 5.53
CA LYS A 287 1.65 18.90 6.64
C LYS A 287 2.09 17.44 6.53
N ILE A 288 2.26 16.78 7.68
CA ILE A 288 2.65 15.37 7.77
C ILE A 288 1.57 14.62 8.54
N TYR A 289 1.26 13.41 8.09
CA TYR A 289 0.35 12.48 8.74
C TYR A 289 1.00 11.09 8.86
N VAL A 290 0.65 10.32 9.88
CA VAL A 290 0.82 8.87 9.81
C VAL A 290 -0.09 8.33 8.71
N ASN A 291 0.33 7.31 7.99
CA ASN A 291 -0.38 6.84 6.79
C ASN A 291 -1.86 6.54 7.04
N ASN A 292 -2.18 5.89 8.15
CA ASN A 292 -3.56 5.54 8.48
C ASN A 292 -3.79 5.45 10.00
N PRO A 293 -5.05 5.52 10.46
CA PRO A 293 -5.38 5.48 11.89
C PRO A 293 -4.92 4.23 12.62
N THR A 294 -5.01 3.06 11.99
CA THR A 294 -4.60 1.79 12.62
C THR A 294 -3.10 1.78 12.91
N LEU A 295 -2.28 2.25 11.97
CA LEU A 295 -0.84 2.42 12.17
C LEU A 295 -0.55 3.47 13.25
N MET A 296 -1.33 4.55 13.28
CA MET A 296 -1.20 5.60 14.28
C MET A 296 -1.42 5.04 15.70
N TYR A 297 -2.46 4.23 15.93
CA TYR A 297 -2.68 3.58 17.21
C TYR A 297 -1.60 2.55 17.57
N ALA A 298 -1.03 1.86 16.59
CA ALA A 298 0.06 0.91 16.82
C ALA A 298 1.38 1.60 17.25
N LEU A 299 1.60 2.84 16.77
CA LEU A 299 2.79 3.63 17.10
C LEU A 299 2.59 4.51 18.33
N SER A 300 1.38 5.04 18.54
CA SER A 300 1.02 5.92 19.64
C SER A 300 -0.37 5.57 20.20
N PRO A 301 -0.45 4.71 21.23
CA PRO A 301 -1.74 4.24 21.80
C PRO A 301 -2.61 5.37 22.37
N TYR A 302 -2.03 6.50 22.68
CA TYR A 302 -2.70 7.67 23.26
C TYR A 302 -3.02 8.77 22.27
N ALA A 303 -3.08 8.43 20.97
CA ALA A 303 -3.41 9.38 19.91
C ALA A 303 -4.75 10.08 20.18
N GLU A 304 -4.77 11.41 20.06
CA GLU A 304 -5.99 12.20 20.23
C GLU A 304 -7.01 11.92 19.13
N ILE A 305 -8.28 11.81 19.50
CA ILE A 305 -9.36 11.43 18.57
C ILE A 305 -9.53 12.42 17.40
N GLY A 306 -9.27 13.71 17.62
CA GLY A 306 -9.30 14.73 16.58
C GLY A 306 -8.25 14.43 15.50
N THR A 307 -7.02 14.17 15.93
CA THR A 307 -5.87 13.78 15.11
C THR A 307 -6.14 12.50 14.30
N VAL A 308 -6.71 11.49 14.97
CA VAL A 308 -7.08 10.22 14.33
C VAL A 308 -8.12 10.42 13.22
N ARG A 309 -9.14 11.26 13.47
CA ARG A 309 -10.20 11.55 12.48
C ARG A 309 -9.66 12.34 11.30
N GLU A 310 -8.78 13.29 11.52
CA GLU A 310 -8.15 14.06 10.45
C GLU A 310 -7.25 13.15 9.58
N THR A 311 -6.47 12.28 10.21
CA THR A 311 -5.65 11.27 9.50
C THR A 311 -6.52 10.32 8.67
N PHE A 312 -7.64 9.84 9.23
CA PHE A 312 -8.60 9.03 8.49
C PHE A 312 -9.13 9.77 7.27
N PHE A 313 -9.61 11.00 7.46
CA PHE A 313 -10.20 11.80 6.39
C PHE A 313 -9.20 12.03 5.26
N PHE A 314 -7.98 12.44 5.57
CA PHE A 314 -6.94 12.65 4.59
C PHE A 314 -6.54 11.34 3.87
N ASN A 315 -6.38 10.24 4.61
CA ASN A 315 -6.08 8.93 4.02
C ASN A 315 -7.13 8.52 2.99
N GLN A 316 -8.44 8.65 3.32
CA GLN A 316 -9.52 8.24 2.41
C GLN A 316 -9.65 9.17 1.20
N LEU A 317 -9.52 10.49 1.37
CA LEU A 317 -9.61 11.45 0.26
C LEU A 317 -8.42 11.37 -0.69
N SER A 318 -7.22 11.21 -0.19
CA SER A 318 -6.00 11.20 -0.99
C SER A 318 -5.88 10.01 -1.95
N GLU A 319 -6.77 9.02 -1.85
CA GLU A 319 -6.86 7.91 -2.79
C GLU A 319 -7.46 8.35 -4.15
N ALA A 320 -8.53 9.15 -4.10
CA ALA A 320 -9.28 9.53 -5.29
C ALA A 320 -9.08 10.99 -5.71
N HIS A 321 -8.57 11.84 -4.82
CA HIS A 321 -8.50 13.28 -5.02
C HIS A 321 -7.10 13.83 -4.76
N GLU A 322 -6.70 14.82 -5.56
CA GLU A 322 -5.53 15.62 -5.26
C GLU A 322 -5.84 16.57 -4.09
N CYS A 323 -5.17 16.36 -2.97
CA CYS A 323 -5.32 17.18 -1.79
C CYS A 323 -4.22 18.25 -1.73
N ARG A 324 -4.60 19.50 -1.42
CA ARG A 324 -3.67 20.62 -1.27
C ARG A 324 -3.88 21.30 0.07
N TYR A 325 -2.81 21.86 0.63
CA TYR A 325 -2.89 22.70 1.80
C TYR A 325 -3.30 24.13 1.37
N PRO A 326 -4.32 24.75 1.99
CA PRO A 326 -4.70 26.10 1.64
C PRO A 326 -3.55 27.07 1.97
N LYS A 327 -3.09 27.82 0.99
CA LYS A 327 -2.17 28.94 1.20
C LYS A 327 -2.98 30.12 1.68
N ALA A 328 -2.59 30.72 2.82
CA ALA A 328 -3.19 31.96 3.32
C ALA A 328 -2.84 33.15 2.42
#